data_898df6506c31d90ad593ed0547614423
#
_entry.id   898df6506c31d90ad593ed0547614423
#
_cell.length_a   1.000
_cell.length_b   1.000
_cell.length_c   1.000
_cell.angle_alpha   90.00
_cell.angle_beta   90.00
_cell.angle_gamma   90.00
#
_symmetry.space_group_name_H-M   'P 1'
#
loop_
_entity.id
_entity.type
_entity.pdbx_description
1 polymer ?
#
loop_
_entity_poly.entity_id
_entity_poly.type
_entity_poly.pdbx_seq_one_letter_code
_entity_poly.pdbx_strand_id
1 'polypeptide(L)'
;WYQQQEALQKKIVARMRELGIEPVFPGYAGMVPRNIGEKLGYQIADPGKWCGFPRPAFLSTEDEHFDSFAAMYYEELEKLYGKANYYSMDPFHEGGNTEGVDLAKTGASIMAAMKKANPEAVWIIQAWQANPREEMIASLNQGDLLVLDLYSEKRPQWGDPDSMWYREKGFGKHDWLYCMLLNFGGNVGLHGRMNQLVNGYYDACAHTNGKMLHGVGATPEGIENNPVMFELLYELPWREERFSSDEWLQTYLKARYGREVSPEIMEAWRALEHTVYNAPKDYQGEGTIESLLCARPGFHLDRTSTWGYSKLFYAPDSTAKAARLFTSVADQYKGNNNFEYDLVDIVRQSNADKGNVLLEEISQSYDRKDKEDFRKQTQQFLDLIL
;
A
#
# COMPACT_ATOMS: atom_id res chain seq x y z
N TRP A 1 -21.76 -12.88 -13.79
CA TRP A 1 -20.62 -12.36 -13.04
C TRP A 1 -21.10 -11.65 -11.78
N TYR A 2 -21.94 -10.61 -11.83
CA TYR A 2 -22.41 -9.84 -10.64
C TYR A 2 -23.00 -10.72 -9.55
N GLN A 3 -23.89 -11.66 -9.89
CA GLN A 3 -24.48 -12.60 -8.92
C GLN A 3 -23.44 -13.50 -8.24
N GLN A 4 -22.39 -13.88 -8.96
CA GLN A 4 -21.29 -14.67 -8.39
C GLN A 4 -20.46 -13.84 -7.42
N GLN A 5 -20.18 -12.56 -7.74
CA GLN A 5 -19.46 -11.65 -6.86
C GLN A 5 -20.27 -11.36 -5.57
N GLU A 6 -21.56 -11.12 -5.71
CA GLU A 6 -22.46 -10.94 -4.56
C GLU A 6 -22.47 -12.19 -3.64
N ALA A 7 -22.61 -13.37 -4.24
CA ALA A 7 -22.60 -14.62 -3.47
C ALA A 7 -21.25 -14.87 -2.79
N LEU A 8 -20.13 -14.53 -3.44
CA LEU A 8 -18.80 -14.61 -2.84
C LEU A 8 -18.65 -13.61 -1.70
N GLN A 9 -19.03 -12.36 -1.90
CA GLN A 9 -18.95 -11.32 -0.87
C GLN A 9 -19.75 -11.67 0.38
N LYS A 10 -20.95 -12.25 0.23
CA LYS A 10 -21.74 -12.74 1.35
C LYS A 10 -21.00 -13.80 2.19
N LYS A 11 -20.29 -14.73 1.54
CA LYS A 11 -19.45 -15.74 2.22
C LYS A 11 -18.25 -15.09 2.93
N ILE A 12 -17.59 -14.13 2.29
CA ILE A 12 -16.46 -13.41 2.87
C ILE A 12 -16.91 -12.67 4.14
N VAL A 13 -17.98 -11.88 4.05
CA VAL A 13 -18.51 -11.12 5.19
C VAL A 13 -18.93 -12.04 6.33
N ALA A 14 -19.61 -13.15 6.04
CA ALA A 14 -19.96 -14.13 7.06
C ALA A 14 -18.73 -14.69 7.77
N ARG A 15 -17.69 -15.05 7.00
CA ARG A 15 -16.44 -15.57 7.56
C ARG A 15 -15.66 -14.54 8.37
N MET A 16 -15.62 -13.28 7.91
CA MET A 16 -15.03 -12.18 8.70
C MET A 16 -15.69 -12.09 10.08
N ARG A 17 -17.01 -12.05 10.13
CA ARG A 17 -17.77 -11.96 11.40
C ARG A 17 -17.54 -13.16 12.32
N GLU A 18 -17.47 -14.37 11.79
CA GLU A 18 -17.11 -15.58 12.56
C GLU A 18 -15.72 -15.46 13.22
N LEU A 19 -14.79 -14.74 12.57
CA LEU A 19 -13.44 -14.51 13.07
C LEU A 19 -13.32 -13.27 13.96
N GLY A 20 -14.41 -12.55 14.23
CA GLY A 20 -14.39 -11.29 14.97
C GLY A 20 -13.81 -10.12 14.20
N ILE A 21 -13.77 -10.20 12.85
CA ILE A 21 -13.29 -9.15 11.97
C ILE A 21 -14.49 -8.30 11.52
N GLU A 22 -14.45 -7.01 11.77
CA GLU A 22 -15.47 -6.09 11.31
C GLU A 22 -15.28 -5.76 9.81
N PRO A 23 -16.31 -5.96 8.97
CA PRO A 23 -16.23 -5.59 7.57
C PRO A 23 -16.33 -4.07 7.40
N VAL A 24 -15.54 -3.53 6.46
CA VAL A 24 -15.64 -2.15 6.00
C VAL A 24 -16.32 -2.16 4.63
N PHE A 25 -17.45 -1.47 4.51
CA PHE A 25 -18.16 -1.35 3.25
C PHE A 25 -17.91 0.01 2.58
N PRO A 26 -18.07 0.11 1.26
CA PRO A 26 -18.04 1.42 0.61
C PRO A 26 -19.17 2.30 1.15
N GLY A 27 -18.84 3.56 1.43
CA GLY A 27 -19.81 4.58 1.83
C GLY A 27 -20.32 5.39 0.64
N TYR A 28 -21.40 6.15 0.84
CA TYR A 28 -21.97 7.04 -0.16
C TYR A 28 -21.50 8.48 0.06
N ALA A 29 -20.78 9.02 -0.92
CA ALA A 29 -20.28 10.40 -0.90
C ALA A 29 -20.85 11.26 -2.03
N GLY A 30 -21.93 10.82 -2.70
CA GLY A 30 -22.57 11.57 -3.78
C GLY A 30 -22.24 11.10 -5.20
N MET A 31 -21.52 9.99 -5.37
CA MET A 31 -21.22 9.47 -6.70
C MET A 31 -22.49 9.08 -7.45
N VAL A 32 -22.70 9.67 -8.65
CA VAL A 32 -23.87 9.45 -9.50
C VAL A 32 -23.49 9.41 -10.97
N PRO A 33 -24.34 8.82 -11.84
CA PRO A 33 -24.15 8.90 -13.30
C PRO A 33 -24.13 10.36 -13.80
N ARG A 34 -23.21 10.70 -14.72
CA ARG A 34 -23.04 12.07 -15.24
C ARG A 34 -24.31 12.69 -15.85
N ASN A 35 -25.17 11.87 -16.42
CA ASN A 35 -26.39 12.34 -17.08
C ASN A 35 -27.62 12.53 -16.16
N ILE A 36 -27.44 12.34 -14.84
CA ILE A 36 -28.55 12.45 -13.90
C ILE A 36 -29.05 13.91 -13.80
N GLY A 37 -28.14 14.87 -13.88
CA GLY A 37 -28.48 16.29 -13.88
C GLY A 37 -29.39 16.69 -15.04
N GLU A 38 -29.05 16.22 -16.26
CA GLU A 38 -29.88 16.49 -17.46
C GLU A 38 -31.25 15.80 -17.40
N LYS A 39 -31.29 14.57 -16.89
CA LYS A 39 -32.49 13.75 -16.88
C LYS A 39 -33.48 14.13 -15.77
N LEU A 40 -32.99 14.50 -14.62
CA LEU A 40 -33.77 14.67 -13.40
C LEU A 40 -33.66 16.10 -12.80
N GLY A 41 -32.80 16.94 -13.35
CA GLY A 41 -32.61 18.32 -12.87
C GLY A 41 -31.79 18.43 -11.57
N TYR A 42 -31.06 17.39 -11.19
CA TYR A 42 -30.29 17.38 -9.96
C TYR A 42 -29.02 18.24 -10.06
N GLN A 43 -28.61 18.82 -8.93
CA GLN A 43 -27.38 19.62 -8.84
C GLN A 43 -26.16 18.68 -8.76
N ILE A 44 -25.42 18.61 -9.86
CA ILE A 44 -24.21 17.80 -9.95
C ILE A 44 -22.98 18.67 -10.16
N ALA A 45 -21.86 18.24 -9.58
CA ALA A 45 -20.53 18.75 -9.86
C ALA A 45 -19.73 17.76 -10.70
N ASP A 46 -18.79 18.27 -11.51
CA ASP A 46 -17.80 17.47 -12.21
C ASP A 46 -16.49 17.44 -11.40
N PRO A 47 -16.14 16.31 -10.76
CA PRO A 47 -14.90 16.20 -10.00
C PRO A 47 -13.65 16.06 -10.89
N GLY A 48 -13.78 16.26 -12.21
CA GLY A 48 -12.67 16.26 -13.16
C GLY A 48 -12.32 14.88 -13.70
N LYS A 49 -11.02 14.68 -13.94
CA LYS A 49 -10.49 13.44 -14.52
C LYS A 49 -9.48 12.79 -13.58
N TRP A 50 -9.33 11.48 -13.73
CA TRP A 50 -8.26 10.71 -13.12
C TRP A 50 -7.55 9.88 -14.20
N CYS A 51 -6.23 10.03 -14.35
CA CYS A 51 -5.43 9.39 -15.41
C CYS A 51 -6.03 9.53 -16.82
N GLY A 52 -6.61 10.70 -17.13
CA GLY A 52 -7.24 10.98 -18.42
C GLY A 52 -8.70 10.53 -18.55
N PHE A 53 -9.21 9.71 -17.64
CA PHE A 53 -10.60 9.25 -17.62
C PHE A 53 -11.51 10.19 -16.83
N PRO A 54 -12.73 10.48 -17.31
CA PRO A 54 -13.68 11.29 -16.56
C PRO A 54 -14.12 10.55 -15.30
N ARG A 55 -14.11 11.25 -14.16
CA ARG A 55 -14.68 10.74 -12.91
C ARG A 55 -16.21 10.68 -13.00
N PRO A 56 -16.92 9.81 -12.26
CA PRO A 56 -18.35 9.92 -12.07
C PRO A 56 -18.74 11.32 -11.59
N ALA A 57 -19.96 11.78 -11.90
CA ALA A 57 -20.45 13.02 -11.35
C ALA A 57 -20.68 12.91 -9.84
N PHE A 58 -20.64 14.06 -9.18
CA PHE A 58 -20.88 14.17 -7.75
C PHE A 58 -22.20 14.92 -7.53
N LEU A 59 -23.18 14.25 -6.90
CA LEU A 59 -24.41 14.89 -6.46
C LEU A 59 -24.08 15.82 -5.29
N SER A 60 -24.40 17.10 -5.42
CA SER A 60 -24.17 18.08 -4.36
C SER A 60 -24.83 17.62 -3.05
N THR A 61 -24.12 17.75 -1.94
CA THR A 61 -24.69 17.51 -0.61
C THR A 61 -25.74 18.57 -0.21
N GLU A 62 -25.89 19.63 -1.03
CA GLU A 62 -26.90 20.65 -0.90
C GLU A 62 -28.16 20.36 -1.73
N ASP A 63 -28.11 19.40 -2.64
CA ASP A 63 -29.25 18.92 -3.39
C ASP A 63 -30.25 18.21 -2.46
N GLU A 64 -31.51 18.54 -2.55
CA GLU A 64 -32.57 17.96 -1.72
C GLU A 64 -32.71 16.44 -1.83
N HIS A 65 -32.16 15.83 -2.87
CA HIS A 65 -32.18 14.40 -3.12
C HIS A 65 -30.98 13.66 -2.51
N PHE A 66 -29.93 14.36 -2.03
CA PHE A 66 -28.73 13.73 -1.50
C PHE A 66 -29.05 12.74 -0.37
N ASP A 67 -29.84 13.17 0.61
CA ASP A 67 -30.24 12.34 1.75
C ASP A 67 -31.04 11.11 1.33
N SER A 68 -31.93 11.23 0.35
CA SER A 68 -32.74 10.11 -0.15
C SER A 68 -31.90 9.08 -0.92
N PHE A 69 -30.92 9.53 -1.71
CA PHE A 69 -29.98 8.66 -2.37
C PHE A 69 -29.08 7.91 -1.37
N ALA A 70 -28.57 8.62 -0.38
CA ALA A 70 -27.77 8.01 0.68
C ALA A 70 -28.57 6.96 1.45
N ALA A 71 -29.80 7.29 1.84
CA ALA A 71 -30.68 6.34 2.55
C ALA A 71 -30.94 5.08 1.73
N MET A 72 -31.29 5.21 0.46
CA MET A 72 -31.49 4.08 -0.45
C MET A 72 -30.22 3.24 -0.60
N TYR A 73 -29.06 3.89 -0.74
CA TYR A 73 -27.77 3.20 -0.87
C TYR A 73 -27.46 2.33 0.35
N TYR A 74 -27.57 2.90 1.55
CA TYR A 74 -27.28 2.16 2.79
C TYR A 74 -28.31 1.07 3.07
N GLU A 75 -29.59 1.31 2.75
CA GLU A 75 -30.66 0.30 2.89
C GLU A 75 -30.40 -0.93 1.99
N GLU A 76 -30.02 -0.70 0.72
CA GLU A 76 -29.70 -1.80 -0.20
C GLU A 76 -28.40 -2.51 0.20
N LEU A 77 -27.40 -1.80 0.69
CA LEU A 77 -26.17 -2.39 1.18
C LEU A 77 -26.41 -3.30 2.41
N GLU A 78 -27.25 -2.85 3.35
CA GLU A 78 -27.64 -3.63 4.51
C GLU A 78 -28.48 -4.88 4.15
N LYS A 79 -29.39 -4.77 3.18
CA LYS A 79 -30.15 -5.93 2.64
C LYS A 79 -29.23 -6.98 2.04
N LEU A 80 -28.16 -6.55 1.33
CA LEU A 80 -27.22 -7.46 0.67
C LEU A 80 -26.28 -8.17 1.64
N TYR A 81 -25.71 -7.44 2.61
CA TYR A 81 -24.55 -7.90 3.40
C TYR A 81 -24.75 -7.80 4.90
N GLY A 82 -25.88 -7.29 5.35
CA GLY A 82 -26.16 -7.04 6.77
C GLY A 82 -25.55 -5.75 7.28
N LYS A 83 -25.87 -5.40 8.53
CA LYS A 83 -25.42 -4.17 9.18
C LYS A 83 -23.89 -4.10 9.30
N ALA A 84 -23.33 -2.93 9.09
CA ALA A 84 -21.93 -2.62 9.33
C ALA A 84 -21.78 -1.30 10.09
N ASN A 85 -20.65 -1.16 10.81
CA ASN A 85 -20.33 0.08 11.52
C ASN A 85 -19.30 0.92 10.79
N TYR A 86 -18.55 0.35 9.84
CA TYR A 86 -17.45 1.02 9.15
C TYR A 86 -17.73 1.16 7.67
N TYR A 87 -17.56 2.39 7.16
CA TYR A 87 -17.75 2.70 5.74
C TYR A 87 -16.57 3.50 5.21
N SER A 88 -15.97 3.05 4.10
CA SER A 88 -14.82 3.70 3.48
C SER A 88 -15.22 4.52 2.27
N MET A 89 -14.73 5.75 2.18
CA MET A 89 -14.82 6.60 1.00
C MET A 89 -13.81 7.74 1.06
N ASP A 90 -13.35 8.16 -0.11
CA ASP A 90 -12.36 9.22 -0.28
C ASP A 90 -12.85 10.27 -1.28
N PRO A 91 -13.78 11.18 -0.87
CA PRO A 91 -14.27 12.23 -1.74
C PRO A 91 -13.14 13.14 -2.23
N PHE A 92 -13.13 13.44 -3.53
CA PHE A 92 -12.14 14.33 -4.16
C PHE A 92 -10.67 13.87 -4.05
N HIS A 93 -10.45 12.60 -3.83
CA HIS A 93 -9.12 11.99 -3.76
C HIS A 93 -8.32 12.23 -5.05
N GLU A 94 -6.98 12.30 -4.93
CA GLU A 94 -6.03 12.43 -6.05
C GLU A 94 -6.37 13.54 -7.06
N GLY A 95 -6.51 14.76 -6.56
CA GLY A 95 -6.72 15.94 -7.40
C GLY A 95 -8.14 16.11 -7.92
N GLY A 96 -9.13 15.50 -7.27
CA GLY A 96 -10.54 15.79 -7.54
C GLY A 96 -10.82 17.29 -7.40
N ASN A 97 -11.58 17.88 -8.35
CA ASN A 97 -11.93 19.29 -8.35
C ASN A 97 -12.88 19.61 -7.20
N THR A 98 -12.51 20.60 -6.39
CA THR A 98 -13.30 21.09 -5.25
C THR A 98 -13.74 22.54 -5.44
N GLU A 99 -13.60 23.10 -6.65
CA GLU A 99 -14.00 24.47 -6.93
C GLU A 99 -15.51 24.66 -6.70
N GLY A 100 -15.85 25.65 -5.90
CA GLY A 100 -17.25 25.95 -5.56
C GLY A 100 -17.89 24.96 -4.56
N VAL A 101 -17.14 24.04 -3.99
CA VAL A 101 -17.63 23.07 -2.98
C VAL A 101 -17.31 23.57 -1.57
N ASP A 102 -18.31 23.70 -0.72
CA ASP A 102 -18.13 23.90 0.72
C ASP A 102 -17.73 22.56 1.35
N LEU A 103 -16.42 22.36 1.54
CA LEU A 103 -15.86 21.11 2.04
C LEU A 103 -16.33 20.79 3.47
N ALA A 104 -16.45 21.79 4.34
CA ALA A 104 -16.89 21.58 5.72
C ALA A 104 -18.34 21.09 5.77
N LYS A 105 -19.21 21.73 4.98
CA LYS A 105 -20.61 21.35 4.87
C LYS A 105 -20.75 19.97 4.19
N THR A 106 -19.96 19.72 3.15
CA THR A 106 -19.92 18.42 2.46
C THR A 106 -19.56 17.29 3.42
N GLY A 107 -18.48 17.44 4.20
CA GLY A 107 -18.08 16.44 5.19
C GLY A 107 -19.17 16.19 6.24
N ALA A 108 -19.75 17.27 6.78
CA ALA A 108 -20.84 17.19 7.76
C ALA A 108 -22.08 16.48 7.20
N SER A 109 -22.48 16.79 5.96
CA SER A 109 -23.65 16.19 5.31
C SER A 109 -23.45 14.70 5.01
N ILE A 110 -22.27 14.31 4.51
CA ILE A 110 -21.91 12.90 4.29
C ILE A 110 -22.00 12.12 5.61
N MET A 111 -21.40 12.65 6.67
CA MET A 111 -21.43 12.01 7.99
C MET A 111 -22.85 11.92 8.55
N ALA A 112 -23.64 12.98 8.42
CA ALA A 112 -25.02 12.99 8.89
C ALA A 112 -25.89 11.95 8.15
N ALA A 113 -25.74 11.80 6.84
CA ALA A 113 -26.45 10.80 6.05
C ALA A 113 -26.03 9.36 6.47
N MET A 114 -24.75 9.13 6.73
CA MET A 114 -24.25 7.86 7.24
C MET A 114 -24.81 7.53 8.63
N LYS A 115 -24.83 8.51 9.56
CA LYS A 115 -25.38 8.36 10.92
C LYS A 115 -26.89 8.15 10.92
N LYS A 116 -27.63 8.67 9.93
CA LYS A 116 -29.07 8.35 9.77
C LYS A 116 -29.29 6.88 9.47
N ALA A 117 -28.43 6.26 8.68
CA ALA A 117 -28.49 4.84 8.36
C ALA A 117 -28.03 3.98 9.54
N ASN A 118 -26.94 4.36 10.19
CA ASN A 118 -26.42 3.70 11.39
C ASN A 118 -25.81 4.73 12.36
N PRO A 119 -26.42 4.99 13.53
CA PRO A 119 -25.90 5.94 14.52
C PRO A 119 -24.47 5.63 15.01
N GLU A 120 -24.04 4.36 14.94
CA GLU A 120 -22.70 3.91 15.32
C GLU A 120 -21.69 3.97 14.15
N ALA A 121 -22.11 4.47 12.99
CA ALA A 121 -21.25 4.49 11.81
C ALA A 121 -19.98 5.31 12.04
N VAL A 122 -18.85 4.79 11.55
CA VAL A 122 -17.54 5.41 11.51
C VAL A 122 -17.09 5.50 10.05
N TRP A 123 -16.66 6.67 9.66
CA TRP A 123 -16.10 6.92 8.32
C TRP A 123 -14.60 6.54 8.31
N ILE A 124 -14.21 5.60 7.46
CA ILE A 124 -12.81 5.27 7.18
C ILE A 124 -12.34 6.10 5.99
N ILE A 125 -11.28 6.88 6.16
CA ILE A 125 -10.71 7.71 5.08
C ILE A 125 -9.21 7.48 4.96
N GLN A 126 -8.71 7.47 3.72
CA GLN A 126 -7.29 7.28 3.42
C GLN A 126 -6.56 8.63 3.42
N ALA A 127 -5.46 8.72 4.16
CA ALA A 127 -4.55 9.86 4.08
C ALA A 127 -3.52 9.62 2.96
N TRP A 128 -3.73 10.35 1.87
CA TRP A 128 -2.90 10.27 0.67
C TRP A 128 -2.75 11.66 0.04
N GLN A 129 -1.52 12.16 -0.10
CA GLN A 129 -1.26 13.53 -0.56
C GLN A 129 -2.06 14.57 0.28
N ALA A 130 -2.94 15.34 -0.34
CA ALA A 130 -3.76 16.34 0.33
C ALA A 130 -5.06 15.76 0.95
N ASN A 131 -5.34 14.47 0.78
CA ASN A 131 -6.49 13.82 1.41
C ASN A 131 -6.12 13.33 2.84
N PRO A 132 -7.03 13.35 3.82
CA PRO A 132 -8.31 14.07 3.80
C PRO A 132 -8.13 15.59 3.78
N ARG A 133 -9.02 16.31 3.13
CA ARG A 133 -9.02 17.78 3.19
C ARG A 133 -9.28 18.23 4.62
N GLU A 134 -8.43 19.09 5.16
CA GLU A 134 -8.53 19.52 6.57
C GLU A 134 -9.88 20.18 6.86
N GLU A 135 -10.35 21.02 5.97
CA GLU A 135 -11.66 21.72 6.09
C GLU A 135 -12.82 20.72 6.13
N MET A 136 -12.74 19.63 5.37
CA MET A 136 -13.80 18.63 5.30
C MET A 136 -13.93 17.85 6.62
N ILE A 137 -12.80 17.50 7.24
CA ILE A 137 -12.81 16.69 8.47
C ILE A 137 -12.94 17.54 9.74
N ALA A 138 -12.62 18.84 9.69
CA ALA A 138 -12.63 19.73 10.86
C ALA A 138 -14.01 19.81 11.55
N SER A 139 -15.10 19.71 10.76
CA SER A 139 -16.48 19.76 11.25
C SER A 139 -16.98 18.47 11.90
N LEU A 140 -16.30 17.34 11.69
CA LEU A 140 -16.68 16.03 12.23
C LEU A 140 -16.36 15.94 13.72
N ASN A 141 -17.09 15.08 14.47
CA ASN A 141 -16.82 14.86 15.88
C ASN A 141 -15.71 13.84 16.08
N GLN A 142 -15.15 13.82 17.28
CA GLN A 142 -14.27 12.72 17.70
C GLN A 142 -15.06 11.41 17.67
N GLY A 143 -14.47 10.33 17.12
CA GLY A 143 -15.10 9.03 16.94
C GLY A 143 -15.94 8.89 15.66
N ASP A 144 -16.18 9.96 14.90
CA ASP A 144 -16.86 9.88 13.61
C ASP A 144 -15.93 9.36 12.49
N LEU A 145 -14.62 9.55 12.65
CA LEU A 145 -13.63 9.30 11.60
C LEU A 145 -12.48 8.44 12.13
N LEU A 146 -12.05 7.47 11.32
CA LEU A 146 -10.80 6.76 11.46
C LEU A 146 -9.96 6.99 10.19
N VAL A 147 -8.79 7.61 10.35
CA VAL A 147 -7.89 7.92 9.24
C VAL A 147 -6.86 6.81 9.08
N LEU A 148 -6.70 6.31 7.87
CA LEU A 148 -5.59 5.42 7.52
C LEU A 148 -4.43 6.30 7.02
N ASP A 149 -3.37 6.47 7.82
CA ASP A 149 -2.14 7.12 7.34
C ASP A 149 -1.40 6.16 6.42
N LEU A 150 -1.79 6.18 5.15
CA LEU A 150 -1.67 5.08 4.19
C LEU A 150 -0.23 4.64 3.93
N TYR A 151 0.72 5.59 4.01
CA TYR A 151 2.11 5.38 3.63
C TYR A 151 3.08 5.87 4.72
N SER A 152 2.79 5.46 5.97
CA SER A 152 3.52 5.94 7.15
C SER A 152 5.00 5.54 7.16
N GLU A 153 5.39 4.47 6.49
CA GLU A 153 6.78 4.01 6.43
C GLU A 153 7.65 4.87 5.50
N LYS A 154 7.04 5.78 4.70
CA LYS A 154 7.80 6.66 3.79
C LYS A 154 7.34 8.10 3.78
N ARG A 155 6.03 8.34 3.75
CA ARG A 155 5.42 9.67 3.63
C ARG A 155 4.35 9.89 4.67
N PRO A 156 4.70 9.74 5.98
CA PRO A 156 3.73 9.88 7.06
C PRO A 156 3.07 11.25 7.07
N GLN A 157 1.81 11.29 7.47
CA GLN A 157 1.04 12.53 7.63
C GLN A 157 0.70 12.83 9.10
N TRP A 158 1.05 11.92 10.01
CA TRP A 158 0.75 12.05 11.44
C TRP A 158 1.49 13.19 12.16
N GLY A 159 2.47 13.82 11.51
CA GLY A 159 3.20 14.96 12.10
C GLY A 159 4.73 14.84 12.03
N ASP A 160 5.28 13.89 11.27
CA ASP A 160 6.72 13.83 11.00
C ASP A 160 7.16 15.02 10.13
N PRO A 161 7.97 15.97 10.68
CA PRO A 161 8.35 17.19 9.96
C PRO A 161 9.24 16.93 8.74
N ASP A 162 9.88 15.78 8.66
CA ASP A 162 10.72 15.37 7.52
C ASP A 162 9.89 14.75 6.37
N SER A 163 8.59 14.55 6.59
CA SER A 163 7.71 13.98 5.57
C SER A 163 7.41 14.97 4.45
N MET A 164 7.43 14.50 3.21
CA MET A 164 6.93 15.26 2.06
C MET A 164 5.44 15.64 2.20
N TRP A 165 4.66 14.85 2.94
CA TRP A 165 3.22 15.06 3.17
C TRP A 165 2.95 15.54 4.60
N TYR A 166 3.89 16.28 5.18
CA TYR A 166 3.80 16.79 6.53
C TYR A 166 2.50 17.52 6.82
N ARG A 167 1.90 17.19 7.96
CA ARG A 167 0.79 17.91 8.58
C ARG A 167 1.15 18.25 10.03
N GLU A 168 1.28 19.51 10.35
CA GLU A 168 1.68 19.98 11.68
C GLU A 168 0.79 19.40 12.80
N LYS A 169 -0.52 19.36 12.57
CA LYS A 169 -1.51 18.87 13.53
C LYS A 169 -1.93 17.41 13.29
N GLY A 170 -1.22 16.70 12.41
CA GLY A 170 -1.64 15.36 12.00
C GLY A 170 -3.09 15.33 11.52
N PHE A 171 -3.91 14.50 12.15
CA PHE A 171 -5.33 14.38 11.85
C PHE A 171 -6.23 15.06 12.90
N GLY A 172 -5.65 15.95 13.71
CA GLY A 172 -6.35 16.73 14.73
C GLY A 172 -6.91 15.85 15.85
N LYS A 173 -8.25 15.88 16.03
CA LYS A 173 -8.96 15.12 17.07
C LYS A 173 -9.42 13.73 16.62
N HIS A 174 -9.07 13.31 15.43
CA HIS A 174 -9.55 12.06 14.83
C HIS A 174 -8.60 10.90 15.09
N ASP A 175 -9.20 9.73 15.28
CA ASP A 175 -8.49 8.47 15.42
C ASP A 175 -7.79 8.10 14.12
N TRP A 176 -6.63 7.45 14.21
CA TRP A 176 -5.88 7.06 13.04
C TRP A 176 -5.07 5.78 13.23
N LEU A 177 -4.69 5.15 12.12
CA LEU A 177 -3.83 3.98 12.08
C LEU A 177 -2.53 4.30 11.35
N TYR A 178 -1.43 3.77 11.88
CA TYR A 178 -0.13 3.74 11.22
C TYR A 178 -0.13 2.63 10.17
N CYS A 179 -0.24 2.97 8.89
CA CYS A 179 -0.38 2.00 7.82
C CYS A 179 0.88 1.87 6.99
N MET A 180 1.15 0.65 6.51
CA MET A 180 2.20 0.34 5.56
C MET A 180 1.58 0.03 4.20
N LEU A 181 2.02 0.75 3.15
CA LEU A 181 1.63 0.50 1.76
C LEU A 181 2.54 -0.53 1.10
N LEU A 182 3.83 -0.44 1.33
CA LEU A 182 4.91 -1.30 0.87
C LEU A 182 5.19 -1.23 -0.63
N ASN A 183 4.20 -1.53 -1.48
CA ASN A 183 4.36 -1.56 -2.93
C ASN A 183 3.12 -1.03 -3.65
N PHE A 184 3.31 -0.69 -4.93
CA PHE A 184 2.32 -0.07 -5.80
C PHE A 184 2.00 -0.95 -7.00
N GLY A 185 0.78 -0.83 -7.51
CA GLY A 185 0.37 -1.40 -8.78
C GLY A 185 0.51 -2.92 -8.86
N GLY A 186 0.53 -3.64 -7.74
CA GLY A 186 0.71 -5.07 -7.71
C GLY A 186 2.12 -5.55 -8.08
N ASN A 187 3.12 -4.66 -8.08
CA ASN A 187 4.51 -5.03 -8.31
C ASN A 187 4.99 -6.04 -7.28
N VAL A 188 5.60 -7.13 -7.75
CA VAL A 188 6.12 -8.21 -6.91
C VAL A 188 7.65 -8.21 -6.93
N GLY A 189 8.25 -8.19 -5.74
CA GLY A 189 9.69 -8.22 -5.56
C GLY A 189 10.09 -7.95 -4.12
N LEU A 190 11.33 -8.28 -3.77
CA LEU A 190 11.85 -7.99 -2.45
C LEU A 190 11.97 -6.47 -2.27
N HIS A 191 11.33 -5.96 -1.24
CA HIS A 191 11.37 -4.55 -0.88
C HIS A 191 10.92 -4.34 0.55
N GLY A 192 11.47 -3.32 1.20
CA GLY A 192 11.00 -2.90 2.51
C GLY A 192 11.76 -1.70 3.05
N ARG A 193 11.27 -1.22 4.20
CA ARG A 193 11.80 -0.10 4.97
C ARG A 193 11.75 -0.46 6.45
N MET A 194 12.40 -1.58 6.85
CA MET A 194 12.29 -2.15 8.20
C MET A 194 12.63 -1.12 9.28
N ASN A 195 13.76 -0.42 9.13
CA ASN A 195 14.18 0.58 10.12
C ASN A 195 13.21 1.77 10.19
N GLN A 196 12.71 2.25 9.05
CA GLN A 196 11.73 3.33 9.03
C GLN A 196 10.39 2.87 9.60
N LEU A 197 9.98 1.63 9.32
CA LEU A 197 8.76 1.06 9.85
C LEU A 197 8.79 1.00 11.38
N VAL A 198 9.85 0.41 11.95
CA VAL A 198 10.01 0.32 13.40
C VAL A 198 10.16 1.70 14.04
N ASN A 199 11.11 2.49 13.57
CA ASN A 199 11.40 3.79 14.16
C ASN A 199 10.22 4.75 14.02
N GLY A 200 9.62 4.84 12.83
CA GLY A 200 8.47 5.71 12.58
C GLY A 200 7.25 5.37 13.44
N TYR A 201 6.98 4.11 13.69
CA TYR A 201 5.88 3.71 14.58
C TYR A 201 6.10 4.20 16.02
N TYR A 202 7.28 3.98 16.60
CA TYR A 202 7.56 4.44 17.97
C TYR A 202 7.70 5.95 18.08
N ASP A 203 8.20 6.63 17.04
CA ASP A 203 8.19 8.09 16.95
C ASP A 203 6.76 8.64 16.91
N ALA A 204 5.88 7.99 16.15
CA ALA A 204 4.46 8.32 16.09
C ALA A 204 3.76 8.12 17.44
N CYS A 205 4.04 7.03 18.15
CA CYS A 205 3.51 6.78 19.50
C CYS A 205 3.96 7.85 20.51
N ALA A 206 5.21 8.31 20.41
CA ALA A 206 5.77 9.31 21.31
C ALA A 206 5.32 10.75 20.97
N HIS A 207 4.84 11.01 19.77
CA HIS A 207 4.39 12.32 19.31
C HIS A 207 3.09 12.74 19.98
N THR A 208 2.83 14.05 20.06
CA THR A 208 1.57 14.59 20.63
C THR A 208 0.33 14.08 19.92
N ASN A 209 0.41 13.88 18.59
CA ASN A 209 -0.66 13.30 17.75
C ASN A 209 -0.80 11.78 17.96
N GLY A 210 0.16 11.12 18.60
CA GLY A 210 0.11 9.69 18.93
C GLY A 210 -0.99 9.30 19.92
N LYS A 211 -1.55 10.28 20.65
CA LYS A 211 -2.71 10.05 21.54
C LYS A 211 -3.93 9.52 20.80
N MET A 212 -4.03 9.78 19.50
CA MET A 212 -5.12 9.34 18.62
C MET A 212 -4.74 8.13 17.75
N LEU A 213 -3.53 7.58 17.95
CA LEU A 213 -3.07 6.37 17.27
C LEU A 213 -3.73 5.14 17.91
N HIS A 214 -4.52 4.40 17.14
CA HIS A 214 -5.26 3.21 17.61
C HIS A 214 -4.64 1.89 17.21
N GLY A 215 -3.62 1.89 16.36
CA GLY A 215 -2.94 0.67 15.96
C GLY A 215 -2.26 0.79 14.59
N VAL A 216 -2.05 -0.35 13.96
CA VAL A 216 -1.41 -0.44 12.65
C VAL A 216 -2.38 -0.95 11.59
N GLY A 217 -2.07 -0.69 10.32
CA GLY A 217 -2.84 -1.19 9.19
C GLY A 217 -1.95 -1.55 8.01
N ALA A 218 -2.39 -2.46 7.17
CA ALA A 218 -1.77 -2.77 5.90
C ALA A 218 -2.68 -2.35 4.75
N THR A 219 -2.12 -1.64 3.79
CA THR A 219 -2.84 -1.09 2.63
C THR A 219 -2.15 -1.46 1.31
N PRO A 220 -1.73 -2.74 1.12
CA PRO A 220 -0.95 -3.15 -0.04
C PRO A 220 -1.79 -3.12 -1.31
N GLU A 221 -1.20 -2.70 -2.41
CA GLU A 221 -1.79 -2.82 -3.75
C GLU A 221 -1.44 -4.16 -4.43
N GLY A 222 -0.56 -4.96 -3.83
CA GLY A 222 -0.22 -6.32 -4.23
C GLY A 222 -0.22 -7.24 -3.03
N ILE A 223 -0.52 -8.50 -3.26
CA ILE A 223 -0.54 -9.56 -2.25
C ILE A 223 0.57 -10.58 -2.54
N GLU A 224 0.81 -11.48 -1.58
CA GLU A 224 1.76 -12.59 -1.71
C GLU A 224 3.22 -12.14 -1.96
N ASN A 225 3.62 -11.04 -1.29
CA ASN A 225 5.02 -10.61 -1.33
C ASN A 225 5.48 -10.11 0.04
N ASN A 226 6.80 -10.17 0.28
CA ASN A 226 7.46 -9.63 1.47
C ASN A 226 6.76 -9.96 2.81
N PRO A 227 6.45 -11.24 3.11
CA PRO A 227 5.77 -11.61 4.36
C PRO A 227 6.48 -11.08 5.61
N VAL A 228 7.80 -10.97 5.57
CA VAL A 228 8.61 -10.42 6.66
C VAL A 228 8.21 -8.99 7.04
N MET A 229 7.81 -8.16 6.07
CA MET A 229 7.40 -6.78 6.33
C MET A 229 6.03 -6.72 7.02
N PHE A 230 5.10 -7.59 6.63
CA PHE A 230 3.77 -7.67 7.26
C PHE A 230 3.83 -8.27 8.66
N GLU A 231 4.64 -9.31 8.87
CA GLU A 231 4.87 -9.88 10.20
C GLU A 231 5.47 -8.81 11.14
N LEU A 232 6.46 -8.05 10.66
CA LEU A 232 7.06 -6.96 11.42
C LEU A 232 6.02 -5.88 11.76
N LEU A 233 5.21 -5.42 10.79
CA LEU A 233 4.17 -4.42 10.99
C LEU A 233 3.20 -4.84 12.10
N TYR A 234 2.66 -6.05 12.00
CA TYR A 234 1.65 -6.52 12.95
C TYR A 234 2.22 -6.90 14.32
N GLU A 235 3.53 -7.04 14.46
CA GLU A 235 4.16 -7.24 15.76
C GLU A 235 4.39 -5.93 16.53
N LEU A 236 4.52 -4.78 15.84
CA LEU A 236 4.80 -3.49 16.48
C LEU A 236 3.87 -3.15 17.66
N PRO A 237 2.53 -3.27 17.54
CA PRO A 237 1.63 -2.91 18.65
C PRO A 237 1.72 -3.82 19.88
N TRP A 238 2.34 -4.99 19.76
CA TRP A 238 2.49 -5.96 20.84
C TRP A 238 3.78 -5.78 21.64
N ARG A 239 4.64 -4.84 21.23
CA ARG A 239 5.90 -4.54 21.91
C ARG A 239 5.86 -3.13 22.49
N GLU A 240 6.12 -3.04 23.79
CA GLU A 240 6.11 -1.76 24.51
C GLU A 240 7.34 -0.90 24.18
N GLU A 241 8.48 -1.55 23.89
CA GLU A 241 9.76 -0.90 23.66
C GLU A 241 10.25 -1.06 22.22
N ARG A 242 10.94 -0.04 21.73
CA ARG A 242 11.62 -0.06 20.43
C ARG A 242 12.68 -1.17 20.42
N PHE A 243 12.77 -1.90 19.33
CA PHE A 243 13.70 -3.00 19.12
C PHE A 243 14.45 -2.86 17.79
N SER A 244 15.54 -3.61 17.64
CA SER A 244 16.27 -3.65 16.37
C SER A 244 15.69 -4.72 15.45
N SER A 245 15.67 -4.45 14.13
CA SER A 245 15.24 -5.41 13.11
C SER A 245 16.13 -6.66 13.09
N ASP A 246 17.43 -6.55 13.35
CA ASP A 246 18.37 -7.71 13.40
C ASP A 246 18.04 -8.66 14.56
N GLU A 247 17.74 -8.14 15.75
CA GLU A 247 17.32 -8.97 16.89
C GLU A 247 15.96 -9.64 16.63
N TRP A 248 15.05 -8.92 16.03
CA TRP A 248 13.73 -9.43 15.67
C TRP A 248 13.83 -10.55 14.62
N LEU A 249 14.68 -10.39 13.61
CA LEU A 249 14.89 -11.39 12.55
C LEU A 249 15.22 -12.77 13.09
N GLN A 250 16.00 -12.90 14.15
CA GLN A 250 16.35 -14.20 14.73
C GLN A 250 15.08 -14.94 15.18
N THR A 251 14.19 -14.26 15.88
CA THR A 251 12.93 -14.84 16.36
C THR A 251 11.98 -15.14 15.19
N TYR A 252 11.87 -14.21 14.25
CA TYR A 252 11.05 -14.37 13.05
C TYR A 252 11.46 -15.61 12.24
N LEU A 253 12.74 -15.75 11.93
CA LEU A 253 13.24 -16.85 11.10
C LEU A 253 13.07 -18.20 11.78
N LYS A 254 13.28 -18.26 13.09
CA LYS A 254 13.02 -19.48 13.87
C LYS A 254 11.54 -19.88 13.80
N ALA A 255 10.64 -18.94 13.96
CA ALA A 255 9.20 -19.16 13.82
C ALA A 255 8.82 -19.56 12.39
N ARG A 256 9.32 -18.84 11.40
CA ARG A 256 9.01 -19.05 9.99
C ARG A 256 9.44 -20.41 9.46
N TYR A 257 10.63 -20.87 9.84
CA TYR A 257 11.13 -22.18 9.38
C TYR A 257 10.89 -23.32 10.39
N GLY A 258 10.32 -23.01 11.55
CA GLY A 258 9.95 -24.00 12.57
C GLY A 258 11.15 -24.69 13.22
N ARG A 259 12.37 -24.10 13.16
CA ARG A 259 13.61 -24.63 13.70
C ARG A 259 14.67 -23.56 13.87
N GLU A 260 15.73 -23.84 14.62
CA GLU A 260 16.92 -23.01 14.62
C GLU A 260 17.49 -22.91 13.20
N VAL A 261 17.83 -21.70 12.79
CA VAL A 261 18.35 -21.45 11.44
C VAL A 261 19.87 -21.59 11.39
N SER A 262 20.37 -22.02 10.24
CA SER A 262 21.83 -22.14 10.04
C SER A 262 22.49 -20.75 9.97
N PRO A 263 23.81 -20.66 10.23
CA PRO A 263 24.52 -19.37 10.08
C PRO A 263 24.41 -18.77 8.70
N GLU A 264 24.34 -19.58 7.65
CA GLU A 264 24.19 -19.15 6.26
C GLU A 264 22.86 -18.44 6.05
N ILE A 265 21.78 -18.96 6.60
CA ILE A 265 20.46 -18.33 6.52
C ILE A 265 20.44 -17.00 7.27
N MET A 266 21.01 -16.94 8.48
CA MET A 266 21.14 -15.69 9.23
C MET A 266 21.96 -14.64 8.46
N GLU A 267 23.09 -15.05 7.87
CA GLU A 267 23.94 -14.16 7.08
C GLU A 267 23.20 -13.65 5.83
N ALA A 268 22.44 -14.50 5.14
CA ALA A 268 21.65 -14.13 3.99
C ALA A 268 20.57 -13.09 4.36
N TRP A 269 19.82 -13.33 5.42
CA TRP A 269 18.77 -12.41 5.86
C TRP A 269 19.32 -11.08 6.37
N ARG A 270 20.47 -11.07 7.05
CA ARG A 270 21.16 -9.83 7.40
C ARG A 270 21.60 -9.04 6.16
N ALA A 271 22.08 -9.73 5.14
CA ALA A 271 22.41 -9.06 3.88
C ALA A 271 21.18 -8.44 3.21
N LEU A 272 20.02 -9.11 3.24
CA LEU A 272 18.75 -8.58 2.71
C LEU A 272 18.21 -7.45 3.60
N GLU A 273 18.27 -7.59 4.92
CA GLU A 273 17.83 -6.56 5.87
C GLU A 273 18.63 -5.27 5.69
N HIS A 274 19.95 -5.34 5.54
CA HIS A 274 20.80 -4.16 5.33
C HIS A 274 20.73 -3.57 3.91
N THR A 275 20.03 -4.19 2.99
CA THR A 275 19.93 -3.77 1.59
C THR A 275 18.47 -3.60 1.15
N VAL A 276 17.92 -4.62 0.52
CA VAL A 276 16.60 -4.58 -0.14
C VAL A 276 15.45 -4.25 0.84
N TYR A 277 15.58 -4.65 2.11
CA TYR A 277 14.58 -4.37 3.14
C TYR A 277 14.85 -3.09 3.95
N ASN A 278 15.82 -2.29 3.57
CA ASN A 278 16.07 -0.97 4.16
C ASN A 278 16.30 0.10 3.10
N ALA A 279 15.31 0.28 2.22
CA ALA A 279 15.31 1.37 1.26
C ALA A 279 15.49 2.72 1.99
N PRO A 280 16.45 3.55 1.60
CA PRO A 280 16.73 4.81 2.29
C PRO A 280 15.59 5.83 2.13
N LYS A 281 15.52 6.81 3.03
CA LYS A 281 14.46 7.86 3.00
C LYS A 281 14.42 8.60 1.66
N ASP A 282 15.56 8.88 1.08
CA ASP A 282 15.72 9.64 -0.17
C ASP A 282 15.54 8.78 -1.44
N TYR A 283 15.39 7.45 -1.32
CA TYR A 283 15.08 6.59 -2.46
C TYR A 283 13.74 6.98 -3.09
N GLN A 284 13.78 7.33 -4.37
CA GLN A 284 12.61 7.88 -5.08
C GLN A 284 11.58 6.83 -5.52
N GLY A 285 11.97 5.56 -5.55
CA GLY A 285 11.05 4.46 -5.93
C GLY A 285 9.88 4.33 -4.97
N GLU A 286 8.74 4.00 -5.53
CA GLU A 286 7.46 3.80 -4.83
C GLU A 286 7.19 2.30 -4.60
N GLY A 287 8.08 1.63 -3.89
CA GLY A 287 7.98 0.19 -3.62
C GLY A 287 9.07 -0.62 -4.31
N THR A 288 8.73 -1.80 -4.76
CA THR A 288 9.64 -2.77 -5.38
C THR A 288 10.35 -2.21 -6.60
N ILE A 289 11.66 -2.52 -6.71
CA ILE A 289 12.43 -2.23 -7.92
C ILE A 289 11.91 -3.12 -9.05
N GLU A 290 11.55 -2.51 -10.18
CA GLU A 290 11.03 -3.24 -11.32
C GLU A 290 12.10 -4.10 -12.00
N SER A 291 11.72 -5.31 -12.38
CA SER A 291 12.53 -6.19 -13.22
C SER A 291 12.37 -5.79 -14.70
N LEU A 292 13.41 -5.27 -15.31
CA LEU A 292 13.43 -4.94 -16.74
C LEU A 292 13.38 -6.20 -17.63
N LEU A 293 13.58 -7.40 -17.07
CA LEU A 293 13.34 -8.66 -17.78
C LEU A 293 11.89 -8.78 -18.27
N CYS A 294 10.95 -8.12 -17.60
CA CYS A 294 9.52 -8.10 -17.94
C CYS A 294 9.17 -6.97 -18.94
N ALA A 295 10.11 -6.10 -19.28
CA ALA A 295 9.88 -5.00 -20.21
C ALA A 295 9.80 -5.48 -21.66
N ARG A 296 9.16 -4.70 -22.52
CA ARG A 296 9.31 -4.89 -23.96
C ARG A 296 10.77 -4.63 -24.35
N PRO A 297 11.38 -5.47 -25.20
CA PRO A 297 12.77 -5.29 -25.60
C PRO A 297 13.04 -3.88 -26.16
N GLY A 298 14.09 -3.25 -25.67
CA GLY A 298 14.49 -1.89 -26.08
C GLY A 298 15.83 -1.51 -25.44
N PHE A 299 16.41 -0.39 -25.91
CA PHE A 299 17.58 0.23 -25.30
C PHE A 299 17.15 1.32 -24.32
N HIS A 300 18.00 1.62 -23.34
CA HIS A 300 17.78 2.69 -22.35
C HIS A 300 16.46 2.58 -21.59
N LEU A 301 16.08 1.36 -21.27
CA LEU A 301 14.89 1.11 -20.47
C LEU A 301 15.14 1.53 -19.01
N ASP A 302 14.23 2.33 -18.46
CA ASP A 302 14.29 2.81 -17.08
C ASP A 302 13.10 2.32 -16.24
N ARG A 303 12.09 1.71 -16.87
CA ARG A 303 10.88 1.22 -16.21
C ARG A 303 10.10 0.24 -17.08
N THR A 304 9.21 -0.51 -16.45
CA THR A 304 8.26 -1.38 -17.14
C THR A 304 6.84 -0.86 -17.05
N SER A 305 6.53 -0.07 -16.03
CA SER A 305 5.22 0.52 -15.77
C SER A 305 5.28 2.04 -15.65
N THR A 306 4.13 2.69 -15.61
CA THR A 306 4.02 4.15 -15.50
C THR A 306 4.64 4.70 -14.21
N TRP A 307 4.53 3.95 -13.11
CA TRP A 307 4.99 4.33 -11.77
C TRP A 307 6.23 3.55 -11.33
N GLY A 308 6.78 2.74 -12.23
CA GLY A 308 7.90 1.89 -11.94
C GLY A 308 9.23 2.63 -11.78
N TYR A 309 10.14 1.99 -11.08
CA TYR A 309 11.50 2.44 -10.87
C TYR A 309 12.44 1.25 -10.85
N SER A 310 13.43 1.25 -11.75
CA SER A 310 14.35 0.12 -11.92
C SER A 310 15.75 0.34 -11.35
N LYS A 311 16.04 1.57 -10.87
CA LYS A 311 17.38 1.90 -10.35
C LYS A 311 17.58 1.32 -8.96
N LEU A 312 18.60 0.49 -8.82
CA LEU A 312 18.99 -0.10 -7.55
C LEU A 312 19.54 0.96 -6.58
N PHE A 313 19.16 0.87 -5.31
CA PHE A 313 19.75 1.65 -4.22
C PHE A 313 20.75 0.83 -3.39
N TYR A 314 21.01 -0.40 -3.78
CA TYR A 314 21.98 -1.32 -3.17
C TYR A 314 22.83 -2.01 -4.25
N ALA A 315 23.90 -2.66 -3.82
CA ALA A 315 24.76 -3.42 -4.73
C ALA A 315 24.08 -4.75 -5.12
N PRO A 316 23.97 -5.09 -6.42
CA PRO A 316 23.35 -6.33 -6.91
C PRO A 316 23.97 -7.61 -6.29
N ASP A 317 25.26 -7.54 -5.93
CA ASP A 317 25.98 -8.67 -5.29
C ASP A 317 25.36 -9.07 -3.94
N SER A 318 24.59 -8.19 -3.29
CA SER A 318 23.97 -8.48 -1.99
C SER A 318 22.85 -9.52 -2.12
N THR A 319 21.94 -9.36 -3.09
CA THR A 319 20.90 -10.36 -3.38
C THR A 319 21.49 -11.63 -3.96
N ALA A 320 22.52 -11.51 -4.80
CA ALA A 320 23.26 -12.67 -5.31
C ALA A 320 23.98 -13.46 -4.20
N LYS A 321 24.53 -12.77 -3.18
CA LYS A 321 25.10 -13.42 -1.99
C LYS A 321 24.03 -14.18 -1.21
N ALA A 322 22.89 -13.54 -0.95
CA ALA A 322 21.77 -14.17 -0.25
C ALA A 322 21.27 -15.42 -1.00
N ALA A 323 21.09 -15.34 -2.32
CA ALA A 323 20.69 -16.47 -3.16
C ALA A 323 21.67 -17.64 -3.08
N ARG A 324 22.99 -17.38 -3.12
CA ARG A 324 24.01 -18.42 -2.99
C ARG A 324 23.98 -19.08 -1.61
N LEU A 325 23.83 -18.31 -0.54
CA LEU A 325 23.76 -18.83 0.83
C LEU A 325 22.53 -19.72 1.03
N PHE A 326 21.35 -19.29 0.56
CA PHE A 326 20.13 -20.10 0.60
C PHE A 326 20.30 -21.40 -0.19
N THR A 327 20.83 -21.32 -1.42
CA THR A 327 21.06 -22.50 -2.26
C THR A 327 22.03 -23.48 -1.62
N SER A 328 23.08 -23.01 -0.92
CA SER A 328 24.09 -23.87 -0.30
C SER A 328 23.54 -24.76 0.81
N VAL A 329 22.44 -24.40 1.43
CA VAL A 329 21.81 -25.15 2.52
C VAL A 329 20.43 -25.72 2.16
N ALA A 330 20.00 -25.62 0.89
CA ALA A 330 18.66 -26.00 0.45
C ALA A 330 18.27 -27.43 0.82
N ASP A 331 19.20 -28.39 0.73
CA ASP A 331 18.95 -29.78 1.10
C ASP A 331 18.59 -29.96 2.58
N GLN A 332 19.10 -29.09 3.47
CA GLN A 332 18.80 -29.13 4.90
C GLN A 332 17.35 -28.69 5.23
N TYR A 333 16.74 -27.93 4.33
CA TYR A 333 15.39 -27.36 4.48
C TYR A 333 14.37 -27.97 3.52
N LYS A 334 14.70 -29.04 2.83
CA LYS A 334 13.82 -29.71 1.87
C LYS A 334 12.47 -30.06 2.52
N GLY A 335 11.38 -29.69 1.85
CA GLY A 335 10.01 -29.89 2.33
C GLY A 335 9.52 -28.82 3.33
N ASN A 336 10.32 -27.78 3.57
CA ASN A 336 9.89 -26.61 4.32
C ASN A 336 9.33 -25.57 3.33
N ASN A 337 8.02 -25.48 3.23
CA ASN A 337 7.34 -24.62 2.25
C ASN A 337 7.74 -23.15 2.37
N ASN A 338 7.94 -22.63 3.58
CA ASN A 338 8.32 -21.24 3.79
C ASN A 338 9.75 -20.98 3.31
N PHE A 339 10.66 -21.92 3.56
CA PHE A 339 12.02 -21.83 3.05
C PHE A 339 12.08 -21.91 1.52
N GLU A 340 11.33 -22.85 0.93
CA GLU A 340 11.25 -23.01 -0.53
C GLU A 340 10.66 -21.76 -1.19
N TYR A 341 9.64 -21.14 -0.59
CA TYR A 341 9.10 -19.86 -1.04
C TYR A 341 10.17 -18.76 -1.02
N ASP A 342 10.85 -18.58 0.11
CA ASP A 342 11.87 -17.53 0.25
C ASP A 342 13.07 -17.78 -0.69
N LEU A 343 13.51 -19.03 -0.86
CA LEU A 343 14.56 -19.38 -1.81
C LEU A 343 14.20 -18.95 -3.24
N VAL A 344 12.99 -19.28 -3.70
CA VAL A 344 12.53 -18.91 -5.05
C VAL A 344 12.48 -17.39 -5.18
N ASP A 345 11.94 -16.69 -4.20
CA ASP A 345 11.77 -15.23 -4.26
C ASP A 345 13.13 -14.48 -4.23
N ILE A 346 14.07 -14.94 -3.40
CA ILE A 346 15.43 -14.39 -3.35
C ILE A 346 16.20 -14.64 -4.65
N VAL A 347 16.11 -15.85 -5.23
CA VAL A 347 16.77 -16.18 -6.50
C VAL A 347 16.15 -15.36 -7.64
N ARG A 348 14.82 -15.23 -7.66
CA ARG A 348 14.12 -14.38 -8.63
C ARG A 348 14.60 -12.92 -8.54
N GLN A 349 14.73 -12.37 -7.33
CA GLN A 349 15.23 -11.00 -7.13
C GLN A 349 16.66 -10.84 -7.61
N SER A 350 17.54 -11.78 -7.26
CA SER A 350 18.93 -11.77 -7.71
C SER A 350 19.04 -11.79 -9.25
N ASN A 351 18.19 -12.58 -9.93
CA ASN A 351 18.15 -12.61 -11.39
C ASN A 351 17.59 -11.32 -11.99
N ALA A 352 16.57 -10.71 -11.35
CA ALA A 352 16.04 -9.42 -11.77
C ALA A 352 17.09 -8.31 -11.68
N ASP A 353 17.82 -8.24 -10.57
CA ASP A 353 18.90 -7.26 -10.37
C ASP A 353 20.02 -7.41 -11.40
N LYS A 354 20.44 -8.65 -11.66
CA LYS A 354 21.43 -8.96 -12.69
C LYS A 354 20.93 -8.59 -14.08
N GLY A 355 19.65 -8.86 -14.38
CA GLY A 355 19.02 -8.50 -15.64
C GLY A 355 19.00 -6.98 -15.88
N ASN A 356 18.67 -6.19 -14.84
CA ASN A 356 18.68 -4.73 -14.91
C ASN A 356 20.09 -4.19 -15.24
N VAL A 357 21.12 -4.73 -14.57
CA VAL A 357 22.52 -4.35 -14.84
C VAL A 357 22.96 -4.71 -16.26
N LEU A 358 22.66 -5.94 -16.70
CA LEU A 358 23.01 -6.38 -18.07
C LEU A 358 22.33 -5.52 -19.15
N LEU A 359 21.08 -5.12 -18.98
CA LEU A 359 20.38 -4.25 -19.93
C LEU A 359 21.01 -2.85 -20.02
N GLU A 360 21.48 -2.32 -18.90
CA GLU A 360 22.23 -1.06 -18.89
C GLU A 360 23.57 -1.22 -19.63
N GLU A 361 24.34 -2.28 -19.36
CA GLU A 361 25.60 -2.58 -20.03
C GLU A 361 25.43 -2.80 -21.54
N ILE A 362 24.36 -3.51 -21.97
CA ILE A 362 24.00 -3.71 -23.37
C ILE A 362 23.75 -2.35 -24.05
N SER A 363 22.97 -1.48 -23.41
CA SER A 363 22.71 -0.15 -23.95
C SER A 363 23.98 0.70 -24.11
N GLN A 364 24.86 0.67 -23.10
CA GLN A 364 26.13 1.36 -23.10
C GLN A 364 27.08 0.82 -24.20
N SER A 365 27.18 -0.49 -24.40
CA SER A 365 28.01 -1.09 -25.45
C SER A 365 27.47 -0.77 -26.85
N TYR A 366 26.15 -0.71 -27.01
CA TYR A 366 25.52 -0.27 -28.24
C TYR A 366 25.86 1.18 -28.57
N ASP A 367 25.80 2.10 -27.61
CA ASP A 367 26.16 3.53 -27.80
C ASP A 367 27.63 3.73 -28.19
N ARG A 368 28.51 2.97 -27.54
CA ARG A 368 29.95 2.98 -27.87
C ARG A 368 30.26 2.28 -29.18
N LYS A 369 29.27 1.61 -29.81
CA LYS A 369 29.43 0.77 -31.01
C LYS A 369 30.41 -0.39 -30.82
N ASP A 370 30.55 -0.86 -29.59
CA ASP A 370 31.37 -2.01 -29.23
C ASP A 370 30.60 -3.30 -29.51
N LYS A 371 30.88 -3.89 -30.68
CA LYS A 371 30.16 -5.09 -31.14
C LYS A 371 30.51 -6.35 -30.35
N GLU A 372 31.69 -6.42 -29.77
CA GLU A 372 32.15 -7.58 -29.02
C GLU A 372 31.46 -7.62 -27.68
N ASP A 373 31.55 -6.54 -26.90
CA ASP A 373 30.84 -6.43 -25.61
C ASP A 373 29.33 -6.55 -25.77
N PHE A 374 28.77 -5.91 -26.79
CA PHE A 374 27.34 -5.99 -27.08
C PHE A 374 26.87 -7.44 -27.27
N ARG A 375 27.58 -8.24 -28.09
CA ARG A 375 27.24 -9.66 -28.31
C ARG A 375 27.38 -10.50 -27.04
N LYS A 376 28.49 -10.28 -26.31
CA LYS A 376 28.75 -11.01 -25.05
C LYS A 376 27.64 -10.74 -24.01
N GLN A 377 27.33 -9.48 -23.75
CA GLN A 377 26.35 -9.07 -22.77
C GLN A 377 24.92 -9.49 -23.17
N THR A 378 24.59 -9.39 -24.46
CA THR A 378 23.30 -9.88 -24.98
C THR A 378 23.16 -11.39 -24.78
N GLN A 379 24.23 -12.17 -25.04
CA GLN A 379 24.19 -13.61 -24.80
C GLN A 379 24.01 -13.92 -23.31
N GLN A 380 24.73 -13.24 -22.42
CA GLN A 380 24.56 -13.39 -20.97
C GLN A 380 23.13 -13.06 -20.50
N PHE A 381 22.51 -12.06 -21.11
CA PHE A 381 21.12 -11.70 -20.82
C PHE A 381 20.14 -12.78 -21.30
N LEU A 382 20.34 -13.33 -22.49
CA LEU A 382 19.53 -14.45 -23.00
C LEU A 382 19.70 -15.72 -22.15
N ASP A 383 20.92 -16.03 -21.74
CA ASP A 383 21.23 -17.17 -20.85
C ASP A 383 20.60 -17.01 -19.45
N LEU A 384 20.34 -15.78 -19.01
CA LEU A 384 19.66 -15.52 -17.75
C LEU A 384 18.14 -15.77 -17.82
N ILE A 385 17.55 -15.65 -19.01
CA ILE A 385 16.11 -15.87 -19.24
C ILE A 385 15.78 -17.37 -19.44
N LEU A 386 16.73 -18.12 -20.05
CA LEU A 386 16.58 -19.54 -20.36
C LEU A 386 16.97 -20.44 -19.19
#